data_2f7a9fc2362e411387dd8a50e5cd0e9c
#
_entry.id   2f7a9fc2362e411387dd8a50e5cd0e9c
#
_cell.length_a   1.000
_cell.length_b   1.000
_cell.length_c   1.000
_cell.angle_alpha   90.00
_cell.angle_beta   90.00
_cell.angle_gamma   90.00
#
_symmetry.space_group_name_H-M   'P 1'
#
loop_
_entity.id
_entity.type
_entity.pdbx_description
1 polymer ?
#
loop_
_entity_poly.entity_id
_entity_poly.type
_entity_poly.pdbx_seq_one_letter_code
_entity_poly.pdbx_strand_id
1 'polypeptide(L)'
;MLVLGLAASLAVVLGRMTSAPDAGPTRVLLVGDSVTQGSSGDWTWRYRLWKHFRDVGADVDLVGPDEDLAGPPPGVRNLDYADPDFDRDHAGRWGKAFTSPDWPVDRLVAAYHPDVVVELLGVNDALWSGATAEQLLEDAEQFVADARTADPDVDIVLGGLPQRWETAVAAYDDRLDALAERLDTARSRVIVARAPEVFVQEVDTYDAVHPSASGEVKIAAGVADALAGLGIGAPYPRPLPTVPPVPTHPAVLSA
;
A
#
# COMPACT_ATOMS: atom_id res chain seq x y z
N MET A 1 -36.93 -34.91 -54.13
CA MET A 1 -36.27 -34.83 -52.81
C MET A 1 -34.93 -34.15 -53.00
N LEU A 2 -34.87 -32.86 -52.58
CA LEU A 2 -33.65 -32.04 -52.66
C LEU A 2 -33.07 -31.93 -51.23
N VAL A 3 -31.89 -32.45 -51.06
CA VAL A 3 -31.15 -32.29 -49.75
C VAL A 3 -30.22 -31.08 -49.86
N LEU A 4 -30.55 -29.99 -49.17
CA LEU A 4 -29.66 -28.87 -49.01
C LEU A 4 -28.67 -29.15 -47.87
N GLY A 5 -27.39 -29.26 -48.20
CA GLY A 5 -26.29 -29.29 -47.26
C GLY A 5 -25.95 -27.88 -46.77
N LEU A 6 -26.09 -27.63 -45.45
CA LEU A 6 -25.61 -26.44 -44.80
C LEU A 6 -24.11 -26.61 -44.49
N ALA A 7 -23.27 -25.86 -45.17
CA ALA A 7 -21.86 -25.75 -44.82
C ALA A 7 -21.70 -24.64 -43.76
N ALA A 8 -21.35 -25.03 -42.53
CA ALA A 8 -20.99 -24.08 -41.47
C ALA A 8 -19.51 -23.70 -41.62
N SER A 9 -19.24 -22.45 -41.98
CA SER A 9 -17.90 -21.91 -42.03
C SER A 9 -17.48 -21.48 -40.61
N LEU A 10 -16.53 -22.23 -40.06
CA LEU A 10 -15.87 -21.87 -38.78
C LEU A 10 -14.81 -20.79 -39.05
N ALA A 11 -15.12 -19.57 -38.77
CA ALA A 11 -14.15 -18.46 -38.80
C ALA A 11 -13.27 -18.53 -37.53
N VAL A 12 -12.04 -19.00 -37.69
CA VAL A 12 -11.01 -18.90 -36.65
C VAL A 12 -10.54 -17.45 -36.62
N VAL A 13 -10.98 -16.72 -35.60
CA VAL A 13 -10.42 -15.40 -35.28
C VAL A 13 -9.07 -15.62 -34.59
N LEU A 14 -8.00 -15.59 -35.40
CA LEU A 14 -6.64 -15.42 -34.85
C LEU A 14 -6.54 -14.01 -34.27
N GLY A 15 -6.77 -13.88 -32.97
CA GLY A 15 -6.41 -12.68 -32.21
C GLY A 15 -4.89 -12.46 -32.33
N ARG A 16 -4.50 -11.43 -33.05
CA ARG A 16 -3.12 -10.91 -32.97
C ARG A 16 -2.91 -10.48 -31.52
N MET A 17 -2.13 -11.27 -30.79
CA MET A 17 -1.46 -10.79 -29.57
C MET A 17 -0.41 -9.76 -30.05
N THR A 18 -0.80 -8.51 -30.12
CA THR A 18 0.16 -7.42 -30.18
C THR A 18 0.78 -7.36 -28.78
N SER A 19 2.02 -7.85 -28.66
CA SER A 19 2.85 -7.51 -27.51
C SER A 19 2.84 -5.98 -27.42
N ALA A 20 2.33 -5.44 -26.32
CA ALA A 20 2.55 -4.03 -26.01
C ALA A 20 4.07 -3.77 -26.04
N PRO A 21 4.54 -2.61 -26.52
CA PRO A 21 5.95 -2.25 -26.36
C PRO A 21 6.29 -2.36 -24.88
N ASP A 22 7.52 -2.79 -24.54
CA ASP A 22 8.04 -2.92 -23.19
C ASP A 22 7.66 -1.69 -22.35
N ALA A 23 6.50 -1.73 -21.73
CA ALA A 23 6.19 -0.86 -20.63
C ALA A 23 7.15 -1.31 -19.52
N GLY A 24 8.04 -0.43 -19.07
CA GLY A 24 8.94 -0.71 -17.95
C GLY A 24 8.17 -1.21 -16.72
N PRO A 25 8.85 -1.46 -15.60
CA PRO A 25 8.19 -1.92 -14.38
C PRO A 25 7.11 -0.95 -13.94
N THR A 26 6.03 -1.48 -13.35
CA THR A 26 4.99 -0.65 -12.71
C THR A 26 5.59 0.08 -11.51
N ARG A 27 5.51 1.39 -11.49
CA ARG A 27 6.10 2.23 -10.44
C ARG A 27 5.11 2.44 -9.31
N VAL A 28 5.45 1.98 -8.11
CA VAL A 28 4.60 2.02 -6.94
C VAL A 28 5.21 2.91 -5.87
N LEU A 29 4.52 3.99 -5.51
CA LEU A 29 4.92 4.90 -4.43
C LEU A 29 4.17 4.54 -3.15
N LEU A 30 4.92 4.16 -2.10
CA LEU A 30 4.37 3.83 -0.79
C LEU A 30 4.48 5.05 0.14
N VAL A 31 3.37 5.74 0.37
CA VAL A 31 3.29 6.92 1.26
C VAL A 31 2.71 6.51 2.60
N GLY A 32 3.32 6.96 3.70
CA GLY A 32 2.81 6.64 5.02
C GLY A 32 3.65 7.22 6.16
N ASP A 33 3.38 6.74 7.34
CA ASP A 33 4.04 7.13 8.58
C ASP A 33 5.08 6.10 9.06
N SER A 34 5.21 5.93 10.38
CA SER A 34 6.10 4.93 11.00
C SER A 34 5.73 3.49 10.65
N VAL A 35 4.45 3.19 10.42
CA VAL A 35 4.01 1.86 9.98
C VAL A 35 4.57 1.53 8.59
N THR A 36 4.70 2.54 7.73
CA THR A 36 5.28 2.37 6.40
C THR A 36 6.81 2.44 6.44
N GLN A 37 7.41 3.35 7.19
CA GLN A 37 8.87 3.41 7.33
C GLN A 37 9.43 2.12 7.93
N GLY A 38 8.81 1.63 9.02
CA GLY A 38 9.28 0.48 9.78
C GLY A 38 10.44 0.82 10.72
N SER A 39 10.73 -0.09 11.64
CA SER A 39 11.81 0.06 12.64
C SER A 39 13.02 -0.80 12.29
N SER A 40 14.20 -0.38 12.72
CA SER A 40 15.43 -1.16 12.62
C SER A 40 15.24 -2.56 13.22
N GLY A 41 15.52 -3.59 12.45
CA GLY A 41 15.32 -4.98 12.83
C GLY A 41 14.03 -5.61 12.33
N ASP A 42 13.09 -4.79 11.80
CA ASP A 42 11.90 -5.29 11.12
C ASP A 42 12.18 -5.75 9.71
N TRP A 43 11.34 -6.71 9.26
CA TRP A 43 11.23 -6.99 7.83
C TRP A 43 10.34 -5.99 7.11
N THR A 44 9.45 -5.30 7.78
CA THR A 44 8.44 -4.37 7.30
C THR A 44 7.38 -5.02 6.38
N TRP A 45 6.17 -4.47 6.36
CA TRP A 45 5.15 -4.90 5.42
C TRP A 45 5.55 -4.61 3.95
N ARG A 46 6.40 -3.59 3.71
CA ARG A 46 6.94 -3.26 2.39
C ARG A 46 7.79 -4.40 1.83
N TYR A 47 8.65 -5.00 2.66
CA TYR A 47 9.42 -6.19 2.27
C TYR A 47 8.53 -7.38 1.96
N ARG A 48 7.48 -7.63 2.80
CA ARG A 48 6.53 -8.71 2.56
C ARG A 48 5.81 -8.54 1.22
N LEU A 49 5.43 -7.32 0.88
CA LEU A 49 4.81 -6.96 -0.39
C LEU A 49 5.78 -7.14 -1.56
N TRP A 50 6.97 -6.57 -1.47
CA TRP A 50 8.01 -6.71 -2.49
C TRP A 50 8.38 -8.16 -2.74
N LYS A 51 8.56 -8.95 -1.68
CA LYS A 51 8.84 -10.38 -1.78
C LYS A 51 7.71 -11.14 -2.50
N HIS A 52 6.46 -10.78 -2.20
CA HIS A 52 5.31 -11.33 -2.91
C HIS A 52 5.35 -10.99 -4.40
N PHE A 53 5.64 -9.75 -4.79
CA PHE A 53 5.80 -9.40 -6.21
C PHE A 53 6.87 -10.23 -6.90
N ARG A 54 8.02 -10.43 -6.25
CA ARG A 54 9.09 -11.30 -6.77
C ARG A 54 8.61 -12.73 -6.94
N ASP A 55 7.89 -13.26 -5.97
CA ASP A 55 7.41 -14.65 -5.96
C ASP A 55 6.36 -14.93 -7.06
N VAL A 56 5.55 -13.93 -7.41
CA VAL A 56 4.55 -14.04 -8.49
C VAL A 56 5.04 -13.55 -9.85
N GLY A 57 6.28 -13.06 -9.92
CA GLY A 57 6.89 -12.57 -11.15
C GLY A 57 6.28 -11.25 -11.65
N ALA A 58 5.75 -10.41 -10.74
CA ALA A 58 5.30 -9.07 -11.08
C ALA A 58 6.50 -8.13 -11.24
N ASP A 59 6.52 -7.37 -12.33
CA ASP A 59 7.54 -6.38 -12.62
C ASP A 59 7.14 -5.04 -12.00
N VAL A 60 7.59 -4.83 -10.75
CA VAL A 60 7.27 -3.65 -9.93
C VAL A 60 8.56 -2.99 -9.48
N ASP A 61 8.60 -1.67 -9.55
CA ASP A 61 9.65 -0.76 -9.09
C ASP A 61 9.04 0.09 -7.94
N LEU A 62 9.52 -0.11 -6.72
CA LEU A 62 9.15 0.77 -5.62
C LEU A 62 9.89 2.10 -5.79
N VAL A 63 9.18 3.21 -5.61
CA VAL A 63 9.78 4.54 -5.83
C VAL A 63 9.54 5.44 -4.63
N GLY A 64 10.49 6.33 -4.36
CA GLY A 64 10.34 7.25 -3.24
C GLY A 64 11.63 7.97 -2.87
N PRO A 65 11.56 8.95 -1.93
CA PRO A 65 12.70 9.74 -1.49
C PRO A 65 13.59 9.06 -0.45
N ASP A 66 13.12 8.02 0.22
CA ASP A 66 13.82 7.34 1.30
C ASP A 66 13.94 5.83 1.08
N GLU A 67 14.96 5.25 1.72
CA GLU A 67 15.27 3.82 1.72
C GLU A 67 15.46 3.28 3.14
N ASP A 68 15.17 4.08 4.16
CA ASP A 68 15.59 3.83 5.52
C ASP A 68 14.49 3.21 6.40
N LEU A 69 14.96 2.63 7.50
CA LEU A 69 14.18 2.27 8.67
C LEU A 69 14.42 3.31 9.78
N ALA A 70 13.42 3.51 10.63
CA ALA A 70 13.62 4.26 11.86
C ALA A 70 14.55 3.49 12.80
N GLY A 71 15.65 4.11 13.19
CA GLY A 71 16.64 3.49 14.07
C GLY A 71 16.52 3.90 15.52
N PRO A 72 17.11 3.12 16.48
CA PRO A 72 17.48 3.65 17.77
C PRO A 72 18.79 4.47 17.67
N PRO A 73 18.91 5.66 18.31
CA PRO A 73 17.84 6.36 18.99
C PRO A 73 16.81 6.98 18.03
N PRO A 74 15.64 7.41 18.50
CA PRO A 74 14.63 8.06 17.66
C PRO A 74 15.22 9.19 16.79
N GLY A 75 14.80 9.24 15.52
CA GLY A 75 15.31 10.20 14.53
C GLY A 75 16.58 9.78 13.80
N VAL A 76 17.18 8.65 14.15
CA VAL A 76 18.27 8.07 13.36
C VAL A 76 17.70 7.26 12.23
N ARG A 77 18.25 7.45 11.06
CA ARG A 77 17.94 6.66 9.84
C ARG A 77 18.88 5.46 9.77
N ASN A 78 18.32 4.28 9.62
CA ASN A 78 19.09 3.05 9.44
C ASN A 78 18.92 2.51 8.03
N LEU A 79 20.04 2.40 7.31
CA LEU A 79 20.10 1.85 5.97
C LEU A 79 20.45 0.35 5.94
N ASP A 80 20.73 -0.25 7.10
CA ASP A 80 21.02 -1.68 7.18
C ASP A 80 19.72 -2.48 7.04
N TYR A 81 19.70 -3.40 6.10
CA TYR A 81 18.62 -4.32 5.88
C TYR A 81 19.14 -5.75 5.67
N ALA A 82 18.40 -6.75 6.15
CA ALA A 82 18.87 -8.13 6.14
C ALA A 82 18.91 -8.74 4.73
N ASP A 83 18.05 -8.29 3.81
CA ASP A 83 18.06 -8.69 2.41
C ASP A 83 18.61 -7.54 1.56
N PRO A 84 19.82 -7.68 0.99
CA PRO A 84 20.43 -6.61 0.20
C PRO A 84 19.74 -6.37 -1.14
N ASP A 85 18.93 -7.32 -1.63
CA ASP A 85 18.24 -7.23 -2.90
C ASP A 85 16.88 -6.53 -2.78
N PHE A 86 16.44 -6.21 -1.54
CA PHE A 86 15.17 -5.53 -1.32
C PHE A 86 15.18 -4.14 -1.92
N ASP A 87 14.22 -3.89 -2.80
CA ASP A 87 13.88 -2.56 -3.27
C ASP A 87 13.18 -1.79 -2.15
N ARG A 88 13.91 -0.86 -1.52
CA ARG A 88 13.54 -0.23 -0.24
C ARG A 88 12.85 1.11 -0.39
N ASP A 89 12.72 1.62 -1.62
CA ASP A 89 12.23 2.97 -1.87
C ASP A 89 10.83 3.19 -1.29
N HIS A 90 10.62 4.31 -0.61
CA HIS A 90 9.36 4.69 -0.02
C HIS A 90 9.26 6.20 0.29
N ALA A 91 8.07 6.66 0.68
CA ALA A 91 7.80 7.98 1.23
C ALA A 91 7.15 7.88 2.64
N GLY A 92 7.62 6.95 3.45
CA GLY A 92 7.18 6.77 4.84
C GLY A 92 8.10 7.47 5.83
N ARG A 93 7.53 8.11 6.85
CA ARG A 93 8.31 8.77 7.90
C ARG A 93 7.62 8.69 9.24
N TRP A 94 8.40 8.38 10.28
CA TRP A 94 7.93 8.33 11.66
C TRP A 94 7.21 9.61 12.07
N GLY A 95 6.01 9.46 12.62
CA GLY A 95 5.18 10.58 13.06
C GLY A 95 4.49 11.38 11.96
N LYS A 96 4.61 10.97 10.68
CA LYS A 96 3.94 11.67 9.58
C LYS A 96 2.42 11.56 9.72
N ALA A 97 1.76 12.67 9.48
CA ALA A 97 0.31 12.83 9.42
C ALA A 97 -0.12 13.29 8.03
N PHE A 98 -1.39 13.23 7.69
CA PHE A 98 -1.92 13.82 6.46
C PHE A 98 -1.55 15.31 6.34
N THR A 99 -1.64 16.02 7.46
CA THR A 99 -1.40 17.47 7.53
C THR A 99 0.09 17.85 7.65
N SER A 100 1.02 16.88 7.60
CA SER A 100 2.45 17.16 7.68
C SER A 100 2.92 17.94 6.46
N PRO A 101 3.62 19.08 6.64
CA PRO A 101 3.99 19.97 5.53
C PRO A 101 5.16 19.44 4.69
N ASP A 102 5.90 18.47 5.20
CA ASP A 102 7.01 17.84 4.51
C ASP A 102 6.50 16.71 3.59
N TRP A 103 6.97 16.71 2.36
CA TRP A 103 6.59 15.76 1.32
C TRP A 103 5.10 15.70 0.96
N PRO A 104 4.54 16.81 0.49
CA PRO A 104 3.19 16.79 -0.04
C PRO A 104 3.14 15.86 -1.28
N VAL A 105 2.06 15.11 -1.41
CA VAL A 105 1.93 14.04 -2.40
C VAL A 105 2.06 14.51 -3.85
N ASP A 106 1.61 15.73 -4.15
CA ASP A 106 1.77 16.34 -5.48
C ASP A 106 3.23 16.43 -5.91
N ARG A 107 4.14 16.79 -4.98
CA ARG A 107 5.58 16.85 -5.24
C ARG A 107 6.20 15.46 -5.37
N LEU A 108 5.72 14.49 -4.59
CA LEU A 108 6.18 13.12 -4.69
C LEU A 108 5.78 12.52 -6.05
N VAL A 109 4.53 12.68 -6.46
CA VAL A 109 4.04 12.21 -7.76
C VAL A 109 4.79 12.89 -8.90
N ALA A 110 5.00 14.21 -8.84
CA ALA A 110 5.76 14.95 -9.85
C ALA A 110 7.24 14.54 -9.93
N ALA A 111 7.86 14.13 -8.81
CA ALA A 111 9.28 13.77 -8.77
C ALA A 111 9.53 12.31 -9.16
N TYR A 112 8.66 11.40 -8.72
CA TYR A 112 8.87 9.95 -8.85
C TYR A 112 8.02 9.31 -9.93
N HIS A 113 7.06 10.01 -10.53
CA HIS A 113 6.19 9.54 -11.61
C HIS A 113 5.65 8.12 -11.37
N PRO A 114 4.97 7.86 -10.24
CA PRO A 114 4.39 6.56 -9.96
C PRO A 114 3.17 6.30 -10.86
N ASP A 115 2.95 5.04 -11.22
CA ASP A 115 1.70 4.60 -11.84
C ASP A 115 0.59 4.48 -10.79
N VAL A 116 0.98 4.15 -9.55
CA VAL A 116 0.06 4.03 -8.41
C VAL A 116 0.69 4.53 -7.12
N VAL A 117 -0.11 5.24 -6.32
CA VAL A 117 0.24 5.65 -4.95
C VAL A 117 -0.54 4.80 -3.96
N VAL A 118 0.16 4.15 -3.04
CA VAL A 118 -0.43 3.47 -1.87
C VAL A 118 -0.25 4.37 -0.67
N GLU A 119 -1.35 4.79 -0.08
CA GLU A 119 -1.40 5.69 1.07
C GLU A 119 -1.78 4.92 2.34
N LEU A 120 -1.00 5.04 3.43
CA LEU A 120 -1.29 4.56 4.78
C LEU A 120 -0.95 5.67 5.80
N LEU A 121 -1.77 6.72 5.85
CA LEU A 121 -1.69 7.83 6.80
C LEU A 121 -2.98 7.90 7.64
N GLY A 122 -2.94 8.67 8.72
CA GLY A 122 -4.11 8.99 9.54
C GLY A 122 -4.03 8.48 10.98
N VAL A 123 -3.20 7.47 11.29
CA VAL A 123 -3.08 6.99 12.67
C VAL A 123 -2.49 8.08 13.58
N ASN A 124 -1.51 8.84 13.11
CA ASN A 124 -0.94 9.96 13.89
C ASN A 124 -1.92 11.12 14.02
N ASP A 125 -2.71 11.40 12.99
CA ASP A 125 -3.77 12.41 13.05
C ASP A 125 -4.81 12.03 14.12
N ALA A 126 -5.24 10.77 14.17
CA ALA A 126 -6.19 10.28 15.16
C ALA A 126 -5.61 10.27 16.59
N LEU A 127 -4.41 9.68 16.78
CA LEU A 127 -3.85 9.44 18.11
C LEU A 127 -3.24 10.68 18.75
N TRP A 128 -2.55 11.52 17.96
CA TRP A 128 -1.77 12.63 18.50
C TRP A 128 -2.41 13.98 18.26
N SER A 129 -3.16 14.14 17.18
CA SER A 129 -3.86 15.40 16.85
C SER A 129 -5.33 15.37 17.24
N GLY A 130 -5.88 14.21 17.61
CA GLY A 130 -7.29 14.04 17.98
C GLY A 130 -8.24 14.23 16.80
N ALA A 131 -7.78 13.92 15.57
CA ALA A 131 -8.62 14.03 14.39
C ALA A 131 -9.84 13.11 14.46
N THR A 132 -10.98 13.62 14.07
CA THR A 132 -12.21 12.84 13.93
C THR A 132 -12.19 12.00 12.63
N ALA A 133 -13.07 11.03 12.53
CA ALA A 133 -13.23 10.26 11.29
C ALA A 133 -13.59 11.14 10.08
N GLU A 134 -14.38 12.20 10.30
CA GLU A 134 -14.73 13.18 9.27
C GLU A 134 -13.48 13.90 8.74
N GLN A 135 -12.62 14.37 9.65
CA GLN A 135 -11.37 15.03 9.28
C GLN A 135 -10.43 14.10 8.54
N LEU A 136 -10.28 12.84 8.99
CA LEU A 136 -9.47 11.84 8.27
C LEU A 136 -9.99 11.58 6.86
N LEU A 137 -11.31 11.54 6.65
CA LEU A 137 -11.91 11.37 5.32
C LEU A 137 -11.70 12.60 4.43
N GLU A 138 -11.80 13.81 4.99
CA GLU A 138 -11.51 15.06 4.28
C GLU A 138 -10.03 15.13 3.88
N ASP A 139 -9.12 14.73 4.76
CA ASP A 139 -7.69 14.70 4.49
C ASP A 139 -7.33 13.64 3.42
N ALA A 140 -7.94 12.46 3.45
CA ALA A 140 -7.77 11.44 2.43
C ALA A 140 -8.33 11.89 1.06
N GLU A 141 -9.47 12.60 1.04
CA GLU A 141 -10.01 13.19 -0.19
C GLU A 141 -9.06 14.25 -0.76
N GLN A 142 -8.52 15.11 0.10
CA GLN A 142 -7.53 16.13 -0.30
C GLN A 142 -6.25 15.49 -0.82
N PHE A 143 -5.77 14.41 -0.18
CA PHE A 143 -4.60 13.65 -0.65
C PHE A 143 -4.81 13.15 -2.09
N VAL A 144 -5.97 12.57 -2.40
CA VAL A 144 -6.32 12.13 -3.76
C VAL A 144 -6.34 13.32 -4.74
N ALA A 145 -6.92 14.45 -4.34
CA ALA A 145 -6.97 15.65 -5.17
C ALA A 145 -5.57 16.20 -5.47
N ASP A 146 -4.70 16.23 -4.47
CA ASP A 146 -3.32 16.73 -4.60
C ASP A 146 -2.48 15.81 -5.49
N ALA A 147 -2.59 14.49 -5.34
CA ALA A 147 -1.92 13.53 -6.21
C ALA A 147 -2.31 13.73 -7.68
N ARG A 148 -3.60 13.89 -7.95
CA ARG A 148 -4.14 14.15 -9.29
C ARG A 148 -3.78 15.52 -9.87
N THR A 149 -3.41 16.47 -9.03
CA THR A 149 -2.90 17.77 -9.50
C THR A 149 -1.54 17.60 -10.21
N ALA A 150 -0.72 16.67 -9.75
CA ALA A 150 0.58 16.37 -10.37
C ALA A 150 0.45 15.40 -11.54
N ASP A 151 -0.35 14.35 -11.39
CA ASP A 151 -0.69 13.41 -12.46
C ASP A 151 -2.17 13.01 -12.38
N PRO A 152 -3.00 13.47 -13.33
CA PRO A 152 -4.41 13.15 -13.34
C PRO A 152 -4.75 11.69 -13.73
N ASP A 153 -3.76 10.90 -14.10
CA ASP A 153 -3.91 9.48 -14.47
C ASP A 153 -3.41 8.52 -13.37
N VAL A 154 -2.77 9.05 -12.30
CA VAL A 154 -2.23 8.21 -11.22
C VAL A 154 -3.34 7.45 -10.49
N ASP A 155 -3.18 6.14 -10.35
CA ASP A 155 -4.07 5.32 -9.54
C ASP A 155 -3.75 5.45 -8.04
N ILE A 156 -4.75 5.29 -7.18
CA ILE A 156 -4.59 5.46 -5.74
C ILE A 156 -5.19 4.29 -4.97
N VAL A 157 -4.42 3.77 -4.03
CA VAL A 157 -4.86 2.80 -3.05
C VAL A 157 -4.90 3.49 -1.69
N LEU A 158 -6.10 3.69 -1.15
CA LEU A 158 -6.29 4.19 0.20
C LEU A 158 -6.18 3.04 1.19
N GLY A 159 -5.27 3.12 2.14
CA GLY A 159 -5.07 2.10 3.15
C GLY A 159 -6.08 2.20 4.28
N GLY A 160 -6.82 1.12 4.53
CA GLY A 160 -7.55 0.96 5.76
C GLY A 160 -6.58 0.82 6.93
N LEU A 161 -6.76 1.62 7.97
CA LEU A 161 -5.88 1.66 9.12
C LEU A 161 -6.13 0.44 10.03
N PRO A 162 -5.10 -0.33 10.39
CA PRO A 162 -5.29 -1.54 11.19
C PRO A 162 -5.67 -1.27 12.65
N GLN A 163 -5.42 -0.07 13.19
CA GLN A 163 -5.65 0.30 14.59
C GLN A 163 -7.14 0.58 14.90
N ARG A 164 -8.03 -0.33 14.50
CA ARG A 164 -9.49 -0.20 14.65
C ARG A 164 -10.02 -0.25 16.09
N TRP A 165 -9.17 -0.48 17.08
CA TRP A 165 -9.49 -0.27 18.51
C TRP A 165 -9.59 1.21 18.87
N GLU A 166 -9.09 2.10 18.02
CA GLU A 166 -9.29 3.54 18.11
C GLU A 166 -10.60 3.94 17.43
N THR A 167 -11.49 4.62 18.16
CA THR A 167 -12.84 4.94 17.68
C THR A 167 -12.85 5.75 16.39
N ALA A 168 -11.97 6.75 16.28
CA ALA A 168 -11.88 7.59 15.08
C ALA A 168 -11.39 6.77 13.86
N VAL A 169 -10.40 5.90 14.08
CA VAL A 169 -9.87 5.00 13.05
C VAL A 169 -10.93 4.01 12.58
N ALA A 170 -11.64 3.37 13.51
CA ALA A 170 -12.71 2.44 13.14
C ALA A 170 -13.80 3.12 12.31
N ALA A 171 -14.24 4.32 12.72
CA ALA A 171 -15.27 5.07 12.00
C ALA A 171 -14.80 5.63 10.65
N TYR A 172 -13.52 5.97 10.52
CA TYR A 172 -12.87 6.30 9.24
C TYR A 172 -12.90 5.10 8.30
N ASP A 173 -12.36 3.97 8.76
CA ASP A 173 -12.22 2.76 7.96
C ASP A 173 -13.58 2.20 7.50
N ASP A 174 -14.64 2.28 8.35
CA ASP A 174 -16.01 1.88 7.98
C ASP A 174 -16.59 2.71 6.81
N ARG A 175 -16.07 3.89 6.55
CA ARG A 175 -16.57 4.83 5.54
C ARG A 175 -15.64 4.97 4.33
N LEU A 176 -14.45 4.37 4.39
CA LEU A 176 -13.40 4.53 3.38
C LEU A 176 -13.81 3.97 2.01
N ASP A 177 -14.60 2.87 1.96
CA ASP A 177 -15.10 2.34 0.69
C ASP A 177 -16.02 3.33 -0.02
N ALA A 178 -16.92 3.97 0.72
CA ALA A 178 -17.82 4.97 0.14
C ALA A 178 -17.05 6.20 -0.36
N LEU A 179 -15.96 6.58 0.29
CA LEU A 179 -15.06 7.64 -0.18
C LEU A 179 -14.37 7.20 -1.48
N ALA A 180 -13.76 6.02 -1.48
CA ALA A 180 -13.05 5.50 -2.66
C ALA A 180 -13.98 5.37 -3.86
N GLU A 181 -15.19 4.80 -3.68
CA GLU A 181 -16.20 4.67 -4.73
C GLU A 181 -16.60 6.04 -5.31
N ARG A 182 -16.73 7.06 -4.47
CA ARG A 182 -17.05 8.44 -4.92
C ARG A 182 -15.92 9.08 -5.72
N LEU A 183 -14.66 8.76 -5.39
CA LEU A 183 -13.47 9.33 -6.02
C LEU A 183 -12.98 8.50 -7.22
N ASP A 184 -13.40 7.24 -7.34
CA ASP A 184 -12.99 6.34 -8.42
C ASP A 184 -13.43 6.88 -9.79
N THR A 185 -12.52 6.86 -10.75
CA THR A 185 -12.80 7.26 -12.13
C THR A 185 -12.14 6.28 -13.09
N ALA A 186 -12.60 6.26 -14.34
CA ALA A 186 -12.00 5.44 -15.39
C ALA A 186 -10.56 5.88 -15.73
N ARG A 187 -10.17 7.10 -15.40
CA ARG A 187 -8.87 7.70 -15.71
C ARG A 187 -7.85 7.49 -14.58
N SER A 188 -8.31 7.53 -13.36
CA SER A 188 -7.51 7.39 -12.14
C SER A 188 -8.36 6.63 -11.15
N ARG A 189 -8.03 5.37 -10.93
CA ARG A 189 -8.77 4.49 -10.05
C ARG A 189 -8.49 4.85 -8.60
N VAL A 190 -9.50 4.70 -7.76
CA VAL A 190 -9.34 4.79 -6.30
C VAL A 190 -9.95 3.55 -5.68
N ILE A 191 -9.14 2.78 -5.00
CA ILE A 191 -9.56 1.54 -4.33
C ILE A 191 -9.06 1.51 -2.90
N VAL A 192 -9.59 0.60 -2.09
CA VAL A 192 -9.21 0.46 -0.68
C VAL A 192 -8.41 -0.81 -0.46
N ALA A 193 -7.29 -0.69 0.26
CA ALA A 193 -6.54 -1.82 0.81
C ALA A 193 -6.93 -2.06 2.26
N ARG A 194 -7.37 -3.27 2.61
CA ARG A 194 -7.63 -3.68 4.00
C ARG A 194 -6.96 -5.00 4.30
N ALA A 195 -6.47 -5.13 5.53
CA ALA A 195 -6.03 -6.42 6.03
C ALA A 195 -7.17 -7.44 5.87
N PRO A 196 -6.91 -8.60 5.21
CA PRO A 196 -7.96 -9.58 4.90
C PRO A 196 -8.43 -10.37 6.11
N GLU A 197 -7.72 -10.28 7.23
CA GLU A 197 -8.01 -10.92 8.50
C GLU A 197 -8.09 -9.86 9.61
N VAL A 198 -8.82 -10.19 10.68
CA VAL A 198 -8.91 -9.31 11.86
C VAL A 198 -7.52 -9.00 12.38
N PHE A 199 -7.25 -7.71 12.56
CA PHE A 199 -6.00 -7.23 13.14
C PHE A 199 -6.19 -7.16 14.67
N VAL A 200 -5.41 -7.95 15.40
CA VAL A 200 -5.51 -8.10 16.86
C VAL A 200 -4.35 -7.35 17.50
N GLN A 201 -4.67 -6.33 18.29
CA GLN A 201 -3.68 -5.41 18.87
C GLN A 201 -2.51 -6.13 19.56
N GLU A 202 -2.82 -7.07 20.45
CA GLU A 202 -1.83 -7.77 21.27
C GLU A 202 -0.99 -8.80 20.50
N VAL A 203 -1.41 -9.17 19.29
CA VAL A 203 -0.74 -10.17 18.45
C VAL A 203 -0.04 -9.52 17.27
N ASP A 204 -0.72 -8.58 16.62
CA ASP A 204 -0.31 -8.01 15.35
C ASP A 204 0.45 -6.68 15.50
N THR A 205 0.61 -6.21 16.76
CA THR A 205 1.50 -5.09 17.07
C THR A 205 2.49 -5.46 18.18
N TYR A 206 3.61 -4.73 18.25
CA TYR A 206 4.59 -4.91 19.33
C TYR A 206 4.49 -3.84 20.42
N ASP A 207 3.79 -2.73 20.16
CA ASP A 207 3.65 -1.60 21.08
C ASP A 207 2.25 -0.94 21.03
N ALA A 208 1.25 -1.69 20.60
CA ALA A 208 -0.13 -1.26 20.39
C ALA A 208 -0.38 -0.36 19.16
N VAL A 209 0.63 0.00 18.39
CA VAL A 209 0.53 0.83 17.18
C VAL A 209 1.24 0.19 15.99
N HIS A 210 2.52 -0.14 16.17
CA HIS A 210 3.38 -0.62 15.10
C HIS A 210 3.24 -2.12 14.87
N PRO A 211 3.20 -2.57 13.61
CA PRO A 211 2.91 -3.96 13.29
C PRO A 211 4.03 -4.90 13.75
N SER A 212 3.64 -6.01 14.36
CA SER A 212 4.50 -7.18 14.52
C SER A 212 4.69 -7.91 13.19
N ALA A 213 5.50 -8.96 13.15
CA ALA A 213 5.70 -9.76 11.94
C ALA A 213 4.38 -10.31 11.34
N SER A 214 3.39 -10.69 12.18
CA SER A 214 2.07 -11.09 11.70
C SER A 214 1.26 -9.91 11.17
N GLY A 215 1.34 -8.76 11.83
CA GLY A 215 0.71 -7.52 11.37
C GLY A 215 1.27 -7.05 10.02
N GLU A 216 2.59 -7.13 9.83
CA GLU A 216 3.23 -6.83 8.54
C GLU A 216 2.67 -7.70 7.40
N VAL A 217 2.48 -9.00 7.63
CA VAL A 217 1.89 -9.91 6.63
C VAL A 217 0.46 -9.50 6.30
N LYS A 218 -0.34 -9.14 7.29
CA LYS A 218 -1.73 -8.73 7.09
C LYS A 218 -1.84 -7.42 6.29
N ILE A 219 -0.99 -6.43 6.59
CA ILE A 219 -0.95 -5.17 5.83
C ILE A 219 -0.51 -5.44 4.39
N ALA A 220 0.60 -6.16 4.21
CA ALA A 220 1.11 -6.51 2.89
C ALA A 220 0.06 -7.27 2.05
N ALA A 221 -0.68 -8.18 2.67
CA ALA A 221 -1.73 -8.94 2.00
C ALA A 221 -2.89 -8.04 1.56
N GLY A 222 -3.32 -7.08 2.38
CA GLY A 222 -4.35 -6.12 2.00
C GLY A 222 -3.92 -5.23 0.83
N VAL A 223 -2.68 -4.76 0.85
CA VAL A 223 -2.13 -3.93 -0.24
C VAL A 223 -1.95 -4.75 -1.52
N ALA A 224 -1.42 -5.99 -1.43
CA ALA A 224 -1.28 -6.86 -2.60
C ALA A 224 -2.63 -7.20 -3.25
N ASP A 225 -3.65 -7.50 -2.45
CA ASP A 225 -4.99 -7.79 -2.95
C ASP A 225 -5.60 -6.57 -3.68
N ALA A 226 -5.41 -5.38 -3.12
CA ALA A 226 -5.85 -4.14 -3.75
C ALA A 226 -5.10 -3.89 -5.08
N LEU A 227 -3.77 -3.99 -5.09
CA LEU A 227 -2.98 -3.81 -6.30
C LEU A 227 -3.31 -4.85 -7.38
N ALA A 228 -3.58 -6.10 -6.99
CA ALA A 228 -4.08 -7.12 -7.90
C ALA A 228 -5.45 -6.74 -8.52
N GLY A 229 -6.30 -6.02 -7.80
CA GLY A 229 -7.54 -5.43 -8.31
C GLY A 229 -7.32 -4.37 -9.39
N LEU A 230 -6.16 -3.73 -9.42
CA LEU A 230 -5.70 -2.81 -10.48
C LEU A 230 -4.93 -3.55 -11.60
N GLY A 231 -4.78 -4.87 -11.51
CA GLY A 231 -4.02 -5.66 -12.47
C GLY A 231 -2.52 -5.71 -12.20
N ILE A 232 -2.06 -5.27 -11.02
CA ILE A 232 -0.66 -5.24 -10.61
C ILE A 232 -0.37 -6.45 -9.70
N GLY A 233 0.42 -7.39 -10.19
CA GLY A 233 0.73 -8.62 -9.46
C GLY A 233 -0.43 -9.59 -9.35
N ALA A 234 -0.51 -10.28 -8.23
CA ALA A 234 -1.55 -11.27 -7.91
C ALA A 234 -2.02 -11.11 -6.45
N PRO A 235 -3.23 -11.60 -6.10
CA PRO A 235 -3.66 -11.60 -4.70
C PRO A 235 -2.67 -12.34 -3.79
N TYR A 236 -2.53 -11.86 -2.57
CA TYR A 236 -1.65 -12.50 -1.61
C TYR A 236 -2.12 -13.93 -1.27
N PRO A 237 -1.19 -14.90 -1.04
CA PRO A 237 -1.57 -16.29 -0.78
C PRO A 237 -2.47 -16.48 0.43
N ARG A 238 -3.39 -17.45 0.36
CA ARG A 238 -4.27 -17.87 1.47
C ARG A 238 -4.09 -19.35 1.75
N PRO A 239 -4.09 -19.79 3.05
CA PRO A 239 -4.10 -18.94 4.26
C PRO A 239 -2.85 -18.05 4.34
N LEU A 240 -2.92 -16.97 5.13
CA LEU A 240 -1.75 -16.12 5.33
C LEU A 240 -0.59 -16.93 5.92
N PRO A 241 0.65 -16.71 5.48
CA PRO A 241 1.79 -17.45 6.02
C PRO A 241 2.03 -17.08 7.49
N THR A 242 2.28 -18.10 8.30
CA THR A 242 2.83 -17.89 9.64
C THR A 242 4.30 -17.53 9.51
N VAL A 243 4.67 -16.36 10.00
CA VAL A 243 6.05 -15.88 10.02
C VAL A 243 6.58 -15.89 11.44
N PRO A 244 7.87 -16.23 11.63
CA PRO A 244 8.47 -16.15 12.95
C PRO A 244 8.42 -14.70 13.45
N PRO A 245 8.27 -14.49 14.77
CA PRO A 245 8.41 -13.16 15.34
C PRO A 245 9.80 -12.62 14.99
N VAL A 246 9.85 -11.32 14.68
CA VAL A 246 11.13 -10.65 14.51
C VAL A 246 11.93 -10.80 15.80
N PRO A 247 13.23 -11.16 15.74
CA PRO A 247 14.05 -11.21 16.94
C PRO A 247 13.97 -9.84 17.60
N THR A 248 13.49 -9.82 18.82
CA THR A 248 13.28 -8.67 19.70
C THR A 248 13.78 -7.35 19.14
N HIS A 249 12.84 -6.48 18.75
CA HIS A 249 13.16 -5.08 18.49
C HIS A 249 14.10 -4.61 19.61
N PRO A 250 15.22 -3.96 19.29
CA PRO A 250 15.91 -3.18 20.28
C PRO A 250 14.87 -2.16 20.74
N ALA A 251 14.29 -2.40 21.91
CA ALA A 251 13.11 -1.78 22.43
C ALA A 251 12.93 -0.38 21.83
N VAL A 252 11.77 -0.11 21.25
CA VAL A 252 11.20 1.23 21.25
C VAL A 252 11.02 1.54 22.72
N LEU A 253 12.12 1.94 23.35
CA LEU A 253 12.18 2.26 24.75
C LEU A 253 11.46 3.59 24.88
N SER A 254 10.27 3.46 25.45
CA SER A 254 9.60 4.48 26.28
C SER A 254 10.11 5.87 26.06
N ALA A 255 9.36 6.65 25.30
CA ALA A 255 9.30 8.08 25.52
C ALA A 255 8.59 8.37 26.83
#